data_9ec19aa957b4da7e8e1996f9f8500876
#
_entry.id   9ec19aa957b4da7e8e1996f9f8500876
#
_cell.length_a   1.000
_cell.length_b   1.000
_cell.length_c   1.000
_cell.angle_alpha   90.00
_cell.angle_beta   90.00
_cell.angle_gamma   90.00
#
_symmetry.space_group_name_H-M   'P 1'
#
loop_
_entity.id
_entity.type
_entity.pdbx_description
1 polymer ?
#
loop_
_entity_poly.entity_id
_entity_poly.type
_entity_poly.pdbx_seq_one_letter_code
_entity_poly.pdbx_strand_id
1 'polypeptide(L)'
;MESTLAFQEIEHDFLHYMLQYGGIARKTSYDYVSRMRFLSQFYVLDANITDEYVEYIINEEKKVYARRNRYNTTKALGDLHAGLRKFLAFIKSGYIQKQADSILSEIHKVEENKQLTTTERSQIIQSRIGQGLFRNRLIEYWNGCSVSGCTLLPVLVASHIKPWNVSDNEQRLDPFNGLLLQPNLDKLFDRGYITFDMQGNITCSRLLEKGDRKSLGIDNNMHLLKFDDNHKKYLEYHQGNCFIG
;
A
#
# COMPACT_ATOMS: atom_id res chain seq x y z
N MET A 1 -12.77 -11.52 -13.04
CA MET A 1 -11.47 -12.15 -12.74
C MET A 1 -10.90 -11.35 -11.58
N GLU A 2 -10.77 -11.97 -10.41
CA GLU A 2 -10.09 -11.32 -9.29
C GLU A 2 -8.65 -11.03 -9.74
N SER A 3 -8.22 -9.78 -9.59
CA SER A 3 -6.84 -9.37 -9.89
C SER A 3 -5.93 -10.08 -8.90
N THR A 4 -5.11 -10.99 -9.39
CA THR A 4 -4.13 -11.69 -8.56
C THR A 4 -3.05 -10.70 -8.12
N LEU A 5 -2.80 -10.61 -6.83
CA LEU A 5 -1.78 -9.72 -6.27
C LEU A 5 -0.38 -10.15 -6.72
N ALA A 6 0.28 -9.30 -7.50
CA ALA A 6 1.66 -9.52 -7.94
C ALA A 6 2.66 -9.39 -6.78
N PHE A 7 3.90 -9.88 -6.95
CA PHE A 7 4.91 -9.85 -5.88
C PHE A 7 5.13 -8.44 -5.30
N GLN A 8 5.16 -7.42 -6.16
CA GLN A 8 5.33 -6.03 -5.73
C GLN A 8 4.26 -5.58 -4.75
N GLU A 9 3.05 -6.11 -4.88
CA GLU A 9 1.91 -5.78 -4.02
C GLU A 9 1.97 -6.47 -2.65
N ILE A 10 2.62 -7.62 -2.55
CA ILE A 10 2.69 -8.44 -1.33
C ILE A 10 4.11 -8.55 -0.75
N GLU A 11 5.06 -7.83 -1.32
CA GLU A 11 6.46 -7.84 -0.91
C GLU A 11 6.66 -7.43 0.56
N HIS A 12 5.93 -6.40 0.99
CA HIS A 12 5.98 -5.93 2.37
C HIS A 12 5.39 -6.95 3.34
N ASP A 13 4.27 -7.57 2.99
CA ASP A 13 3.63 -8.61 3.78
C ASP A 13 4.53 -9.85 3.88
N PHE A 14 5.20 -10.21 2.80
CA PHE A 14 6.19 -11.28 2.79
C PHE A 14 7.37 -10.98 3.72
N LEU A 15 7.91 -9.76 3.69
CA LEU A 15 8.96 -9.35 4.62
C LEU A 15 8.48 -9.44 6.07
N HIS A 16 7.29 -8.91 6.35
CA HIS A 16 6.73 -8.90 7.70
C HIS A 16 6.46 -10.32 8.21
N TYR A 17 5.90 -11.17 7.36
CA TYR A 17 5.74 -12.60 7.66
C TYR A 17 7.07 -13.27 8.03
N MET A 18 8.13 -13.03 7.26
CA MET A 18 9.45 -13.62 7.55
C MET A 18 10.04 -13.11 8.86
N LEU A 19 9.88 -11.82 9.17
CA LEU A 19 10.38 -11.23 10.40
C LEU A 19 9.66 -11.76 11.64
N GLN A 20 8.37 -12.10 11.53
CA GLN A 20 7.57 -12.62 12.64
C GLN A 20 7.57 -14.15 12.74
N TYR A 21 7.46 -14.83 11.61
CA TYR A 21 7.21 -16.28 11.56
C TYR A 21 8.27 -17.07 10.79
N GLY A 22 9.18 -16.38 10.11
CA GLY A 22 10.15 -17.02 9.21
C GLY A 22 11.23 -17.85 9.93
N GLY A 23 11.47 -17.59 11.22
CA GLY A 23 12.50 -18.28 12.00
C GLY A 23 13.94 -18.04 11.49
N ILE A 24 14.17 -16.92 10.77
CA ILE A 24 15.45 -16.57 10.15
C ILE A 24 15.91 -15.18 10.59
N ALA A 25 17.23 -14.94 10.46
CA ALA A 25 17.80 -13.65 10.82
C ALA A 25 17.19 -12.50 9.99
N ARG A 26 17.02 -11.34 10.62
CA ARG A 26 16.47 -10.14 9.99
C ARG A 26 17.14 -9.80 8.65
N LYS A 27 18.47 -9.83 8.60
CA LYS A 27 19.25 -9.59 7.37
C LYS A 27 18.84 -10.57 6.26
N THR A 28 18.71 -11.85 6.58
CA THR A 28 18.32 -12.89 5.61
C THR A 28 16.91 -12.67 5.08
N SER A 29 15.98 -12.13 5.90
CA SER A 29 14.63 -11.78 5.45
C SER A 29 14.68 -10.71 4.35
N TYR A 30 15.43 -9.63 4.55
CA TYR A 30 15.63 -8.60 3.51
C TYR A 30 16.35 -9.14 2.26
N ASP A 31 17.32 -10.03 2.46
CA ASP A 31 18.02 -10.67 1.34
C ASP A 31 17.06 -11.52 0.49
N TYR A 32 16.14 -12.25 1.10
CA TYR A 32 15.13 -13.04 0.37
C TYR A 32 14.15 -12.16 -0.39
N VAL A 33 13.67 -11.07 0.21
CA VAL A 33 12.83 -10.10 -0.51
C VAL A 33 13.56 -9.56 -1.74
N SER A 34 14.82 -9.15 -1.59
CA SER A 34 15.63 -8.65 -2.71
C SER A 34 15.78 -9.69 -3.82
N ARG A 35 15.90 -10.98 -3.47
CA ARG A 35 15.97 -12.08 -4.43
C ARG A 35 14.64 -12.34 -5.13
N MET A 36 13.53 -12.28 -4.40
CA MET A 36 12.20 -12.42 -5.01
C MET A 36 11.88 -11.27 -5.94
N ARG A 37 12.24 -10.04 -5.57
CA ARG A 37 12.16 -8.86 -6.46
C ARG A 37 13.01 -9.02 -7.72
N PHE A 38 14.15 -9.67 -7.62
CA PHE A 38 14.97 -10.00 -8.79
C PHE A 38 14.28 -11.05 -9.67
N LEU A 39 13.78 -12.14 -9.08
CA LEU A 39 13.11 -13.20 -9.83
C LEU A 39 11.80 -12.74 -10.48
N SER A 40 11.06 -11.80 -9.84
CA SER A 40 9.81 -11.25 -10.39
C SER A 40 9.99 -10.48 -11.70
N GLN A 41 11.24 -10.16 -12.08
CA GLN A 41 11.55 -9.59 -13.40
C GLN A 41 11.49 -10.63 -14.54
N PHE A 42 11.53 -11.91 -14.22
CA PHE A 42 11.61 -13.01 -15.19
C PHE A 42 10.45 -14.01 -15.06
N TYR A 43 9.83 -14.10 -13.89
CA TYR A 43 8.79 -15.05 -13.54
C TYR A 43 7.61 -14.35 -12.87
N VAL A 44 6.42 -14.84 -13.08
CA VAL A 44 5.23 -14.34 -12.38
C VAL A 44 5.27 -14.87 -10.94
N LEU A 45 5.59 -13.99 -9.99
CA LEU A 45 5.50 -14.30 -8.56
C LEU A 45 4.28 -13.57 -8.02
N ASP A 46 3.24 -14.31 -7.68
CA ASP A 46 1.97 -13.76 -7.22
C ASP A 46 1.34 -14.61 -6.11
N ALA A 47 0.16 -14.21 -5.66
CA ALA A 47 -0.58 -14.90 -4.60
C ALA A 47 -1.12 -16.29 -5.02
N ASN A 48 -1.03 -16.66 -6.31
CA ASN A 48 -1.46 -17.96 -6.84
C ASN A 48 -0.29 -18.91 -7.12
N ILE A 49 0.92 -18.57 -6.67
CA ILE A 49 2.10 -19.42 -6.89
C ILE A 49 1.88 -20.83 -6.33
N THR A 50 2.21 -21.85 -7.12
CA THR A 50 2.07 -23.27 -6.76
C THR A 50 3.42 -23.93 -6.54
N ASP A 51 3.40 -25.14 -5.91
CA ASP A 51 4.61 -25.95 -5.73
C ASP A 51 5.24 -26.30 -7.07
N GLU A 52 4.42 -26.71 -8.04
CA GLU A 52 4.88 -27.10 -9.36
C GLU A 52 5.56 -25.94 -10.08
N TYR A 53 5.00 -24.73 -9.94
CA TYR A 53 5.58 -23.54 -10.56
C TYR A 53 6.89 -23.11 -9.86
N VAL A 54 6.97 -23.25 -8.55
CA VAL A 54 8.24 -23.03 -7.81
C VAL A 54 9.32 -24.00 -8.26
N GLU A 55 9.02 -25.28 -8.39
CA GLU A 55 9.98 -26.28 -8.91
C GLU A 55 10.36 -26.01 -10.37
N TYR A 56 9.41 -25.55 -11.20
CA TYR A 56 9.71 -25.09 -12.56
C TYR A 56 10.73 -23.94 -12.54
N ILE A 57 10.49 -22.89 -11.75
CA ILE A 57 11.42 -21.75 -11.63
C ILE A 57 12.81 -22.20 -11.16
N ILE A 58 12.85 -23.07 -10.14
CA ILE A 58 14.11 -23.63 -9.63
C ILE A 58 14.88 -24.35 -10.72
N ASN A 59 14.21 -25.16 -11.53
CA ASN A 59 14.86 -25.90 -12.60
C ASN A 59 15.30 -25.01 -13.78
N GLU A 60 14.55 -23.96 -14.10
CA GLU A 60 14.97 -22.98 -15.11
C GLU A 60 16.18 -22.16 -14.61
N GLU A 61 16.19 -21.69 -13.36
CA GLU A 61 17.31 -20.95 -12.81
C GLU A 61 18.59 -21.79 -12.75
N LYS A 62 18.54 -23.11 -12.50
CA LYS A 62 19.70 -23.99 -12.60
C LYS A 62 20.39 -23.95 -13.98
N LYS A 63 19.61 -23.71 -15.05
CA LYS A 63 20.14 -23.65 -16.42
C LYS A 63 20.76 -22.30 -16.77
N VAL A 64 20.29 -21.21 -16.13
CA VAL A 64 20.60 -19.85 -16.57
C VAL A 64 21.33 -18.98 -15.53
N TYR A 65 21.37 -19.36 -14.24
CA TYR A 65 21.90 -18.50 -13.16
C TYR A 65 23.31 -17.96 -13.44
N ALA A 66 24.20 -18.77 -14.01
CA ALA A 66 25.57 -18.36 -14.31
C ALA A 66 25.66 -17.23 -15.36
N ARG A 67 24.59 -17.00 -16.12
CA ARG A 67 24.49 -15.93 -17.14
C ARG A 67 23.75 -14.70 -16.63
N ARG A 68 23.23 -14.74 -15.40
CA ARG A 68 22.54 -13.60 -14.78
C ARG A 68 23.54 -12.49 -14.42
N ASN A 69 23.11 -11.26 -14.47
CA ASN A 69 23.91 -10.09 -14.05
C ASN A 69 24.03 -9.97 -12.52
N ARG A 70 23.15 -10.65 -11.76
CA ARG A 70 23.16 -10.73 -10.30
C ARG A 70 22.83 -12.16 -9.86
N TYR A 71 23.24 -12.52 -8.65
CA TYR A 71 22.97 -13.85 -8.04
C TYR A 71 23.45 -15.04 -8.91
N ASN A 72 24.59 -14.88 -9.56
CA ASN A 72 25.14 -15.78 -10.58
C ASN A 72 26.12 -16.83 -10.02
N THR A 73 26.13 -17.04 -8.70
CA THR A 73 26.96 -18.08 -8.05
C THR A 73 26.08 -19.23 -7.58
N THR A 74 26.67 -20.42 -7.39
CA THR A 74 25.97 -21.60 -6.85
C THR A 74 25.35 -21.33 -5.48
N LYS A 75 26.06 -20.57 -4.62
CA LYS A 75 25.53 -20.14 -3.33
C LYS A 75 24.31 -19.26 -3.50
N ALA A 76 24.38 -18.25 -4.37
CA ALA A 76 23.27 -17.35 -4.63
C ALA A 76 22.05 -18.08 -5.22
N LEU A 77 22.28 -19.09 -6.08
CA LEU A 77 21.22 -19.99 -6.57
C LEU A 77 20.54 -20.74 -5.41
N GLY A 78 21.29 -21.30 -4.47
CA GLY A 78 20.73 -21.93 -3.28
C GLY A 78 19.87 -20.97 -2.45
N ASP A 79 20.34 -19.74 -2.29
CA ASP A 79 19.59 -18.69 -1.58
C ASP A 79 18.32 -18.24 -2.33
N LEU A 80 18.33 -18.20 -3.67
CA LEU A 80 17.14 -17.96 -4.49
C LEU A 80 16.09 -19.06 -4.28
N HIS A 81 16.51 -20.33 -4.29
CA HIS A 81 15.63 -21.46 -4.02
C HIS A 81 15.03 -21.41 -2.61
N ALA A 82 15.85 -21.08 -1.61
CA ALA A 82 15.37 -20.93 -0.23
C ALA A 82 14.35 -19.78 -0.12
N GLY A 83 14.61 -18.65 -0.77
CA GLY A 83 13.68 -17.52 -0.84
C GLY A 83 12.35 -17.88 -1.50
N LEU A 84 12.37 -18.60 -2.64
CA LEU A 84 11.15 -19.09 -3.32
C LEU A 84 10.31 -20.00 -2.43
N ARG A 85 10.94 -20.94 -1.72
CA ARG A 85 10.22 -21.82 -0.79
C ARG A 85 9.64 -21.07 0.40
N LYS A 86 10.33 -20.05 0.90
CA LYS A 86 9.78 -19.17 1.94
C LYS A 86 8.61 -18.32 1.42
N PHE A 87 8.68 -17.85 0.17
CA PHE A 87 7.59 -17.13 -0.46
C PHE A 87 6.36 -18.04 -0.65
N LEU A 88 6.56 -19.26 -1.15
CA LEU A 88 5.46 -20.23 -1.25
C LEU A 88 4.84 -20.54 0.12
N ALA A 89 5.66 -20.72 1.16
CA ALA A 89 5.17 -20.95 2.53
C ALA A 89 4.37 -19.76 3.06
N PHE A 90 4.79 -18.54 2.76
CA PHE A 90 4.05 -17.32 3.09
C PHE A 90 2.66 -17.33 2.43
N ILE A 91 2.57 -17.58 1.13
CA ILE A 91 1.29 -17.65 0.43
C ILE A 91 0.40 -18.76 1.02
N LYS A 92 0.91 -19.97 1.18
CA LYS A 92 0.17 -21.10 1.77
C LYS A 92 -0.28 -20.88 3.22
N SER A 93 0.39 -20.01 3.95
CA SER A 93 0.01 -19.69 5.34
C SER A 93 -1.33 -18.95 5.46
N GLY A 94 -1.82 -18.37 4.36
CA GLY A 94 -2.96 -17.48 4.37
C GLY A 94 -2.72 -16.20 5.17
N TYR A 95 -1.47 -15.79 5.32
CA TYR A 95 -1.06 -14.66 6.16
C TYR A 95 -1.78 -13.36 5.75
N ILE A 96 -1.84 -13.06 4.45
CA ILE A 96 -2.49 -11.85 3.92
C ILE A 96 -3.97 -11.82 4.35
N GLN A 97 -4.70 -12.94 4.16
CA GLN A 97 -6.11 -13.02 4.54
C GLN A 97 -6.30 -12.90 6.05
N LYS A 98 -5.48 -13.58 6.84
CA LYS A 98 -5.52 -13.49 8.30
C LYS A 98 -5.26 -12.08 8.83
N GLN A 99 -4.35 -11.33 8.19
CA GLN A 99 -4.11 -9.94 8.54
C GLN A 99 -5.33 -9.06 8.24
N ALA A 100 -5.94 -9.24 7.06
CA ALA A 100 -7.16 -8.54 6.70
C ALA A 100 -8.30 -8.85 7.68
N ASP A 101 -8.53 -10.12 7.99
CA ASP A 101 -9.58 -10.55 8.93
C ASP A 101 -9.33 -10.01 10.35
N SER A 102 -8.06 -9.99 10.79
CA SER A 102 -7.68 -9.42 12.08
C SER A 102 -8.00 -7.93 12.17
N ILE A 103 -7.63 -7.17 11.14
CA ILE A 103 -7.92 -5.73 11.07
C ILE A 103 -9.43 -5.49 11.08
N LEU A 104 -10.19 -6.22 10.28
CA LEU A 104 -11.65 -6.11 10.25
C LEU A 104 -12.28 -6.44 11.59
N SER A 105 -11.81 -7.48 12.29
CA SER A 105 -12.26 -7.84 13.63
C SER A 105 -11.96 -6.76 14.67
N GLU A 106 -10.77 -6.15 14.62
CA GLU A 106 -10.42 -5.04 15.52
C GLU A 106 -11.28 -3.80 15.25
N ILE A 107 -11.53 -3.49 13.98
CA ILE A 107 -12.41 -2.40 13.57
C ILE A 107 -13.82 -2.61 14.15
N HIS A 108 -14.37 -3.79 13.97
CA HIS A 108 -15.71 -4.11 14.46
C HIS A 108 -15.83 -3.96 15.98
N LYS A 109 -14.82 -4.41 16.75
CA LYS A 109 -14.76 -4.20 18.20
C LYS A 109 -14.75 -2.72 18.61
N VAL A 110 -14.04 -1.87 17.84
CA VAL A 110 -14.00 -0.42 18.09
C VAL A 110 -15.34 0.23 17.74
N GLU A 111 -15.98 -0.20 16.66
CA GLU A 111 -17.31 0.30 16.25
C GLU A 111 -18.40 -0.03 17.27
N GLU A 112 -18.36 -1.23 17.87
CA GLU A 112 -19.31 -1.67 18.89
C GLU A 112 -19.08 -1.05 20.28
N ASN A 113 -17.92 -0.46 20.51
CA ASN A 113 -17.60 0.14 21.82
C ASN A 113 -18.39 1.43 22.06
N LYS A 114 -19.49 1.31 22.81
CA LYS A 114 -20.39 2.42 23.17
C LYS A 114 -19.79 3.45 24.13
N GLN A 115 -18.63 3.14 24.76
CA GLN A 115 -17.96 4.07 25.69
C GLN A 115 -17.13 5.12 24.96
N LEU A 116 -16.79 4.88 23.68
CA LEU A 116 -16.03 5.80 22.84
C LEU A 116 -16.97 6.75 22.10
N THR A 117 -16.60 8.01 22.03
CA THR A 117 -17.24 8.98 21.14
C THR A 117 -16.99 8.59 19.67
N THR A 118 -17.83 9.10 18.77
CA THR A 118 -17.65 8.88 17.32
C THR A 118 -16.27 9.34 16.85
N THR A 119 -15.75 10.44 17.41
CA THR A 119 -14.43 10.99 17.04
C THR A 119 -13.30 10.08 17.53
N GLU A 120 -13.36 9.59 18.77
CA GLU A 120 -12.36 8.67 19.31
C GLU A 120 -12.35 7.35 18.55
N ARG A 121 -13.52 6.78 18.25
CA ARG A 121 -13.62 5.59 17.40
C ARG A 121 -12.95 5.79 16.05
N SER A 122 -13.26 6.89 15.36
CA SER A 122 -12.66 7.21 14.07
C SER A 122 -11.13 7.34 14.14
N GLN A 123 -10.61 8.00 15.19
CA GLN A 123 -9.17 8.15 15.38
C GLN A 123 -8.46 6.82 15.65
N ILE A 124 -9.04 5.96 16.49
CA ILE A 124 -8.47 4.63 16.79
C ILE A 124 -8.46 3.78 15.52
N ILE A 125 -9.56 3.76 14.78
CA ILE A 125 -9.69 3.00 13.54
C ILE A 125 -8.70 3.51 12.49
N GLN A 126 -8.60 4.83 12.27
CA GLN A 126 -7.64 5.41 11.34
C GLN A 126 -6.19 5.11 11.71
N SER A 127 -5.87 5.13 13.02
CA SER A 127 -4.54 4.76 13.50
C SER A 127 -4.22 3.29 13.19
N ARG A 128 -5.17 2.38 13.38
CA ARG A 128 -5.00 0.94 13.08
C ARG A 128 -4.86 0.67 11.60
N ILE A 129 -5.68 1.31 10.79
CA ILE A 129 -5.64 1.17 9.33
C ILE A 129 -4.41 1.82 8.73
N GLY A 130 -3.97 2.97 9.26
CA GLY A 130 -2.75 3.65 8.81
C GLY A 130 -1.49 2.78 8.94
N GLN A 131 -1.52 1.76 9.80
CA GLN A 131 -0.45 0.80 10.00
C GLN A 131 -0.64 -0.54 9.25
N GLY A 132 -1.78 -0.73 8.60
CA GLY A 132 -2.19 -2.01 8.05
C GLY A 132 -2.31 -2.07 6.52
N LEU A 133 -3.16 -2.97 6.08
CA LEU A 133 -3.36 -3.35 4.67
C LEU A 133 -3.66 -2.16 3.74
N PHE A 134 -4.49 -1.20 4.18
CA PHE A 134 -4.82 -0.02 3.37
C PHE A 134 -3.58 0.82 3.02
N ARG A 135 -2.72 1.11 4.02
CA ARG A 135 -1.48 1.85 3.80
C ARG A 135 -0.55 1.11 2.83
N ASN A 136 -0.42 -0.22 2.99
CA ASN A 136 0.41 -1.03 2.10
C ASN A 136 -0.09 -0.95 0.66
N ARG A 137 -1.40 -1.13 0.44
CA ARG A 137 -2.03 -0.98 -0.88
C ARG A 137 -1.80 0.40 -1.50
N LEU A 138 -1.85 1.47 -0.69
CA LEU A 138 -1.55 2.82 -1.18
C LEU A 138 -0.08 2.99 -1.56
N ILE A 139 0.85 2.45 -0.76
CA ILE A 139 2.28 2.48 -1.07
C ILE A 139 2.54 1.79 -2.39
N GLU A 140 1.93 0.64 -2.62
CA GLU A 140 2.07 -0.15 -3.85
C GLU A 140 1.49 0.58 -5.05
N TYR A 141 0.27 1.09 -4.92
CA TYR A 141 -0.39 1.80 -6.00
C TYR A 141 0.35 3.10 -6.37
N TRP A 142 0.68 3.94 -5.38
CA TRP A 142 1.26 5.26 -5.60
C TRP A 142 2.80 5.23 -5.76
N ASN A 143 3.49 4.31 -5.10
CA ASN A 143 4.96 4.21 -5.05
C ASN A 143 5.65 5.49 -4.55
N GLY A 144 4.96 6.28 -3.73
CA GLY A 144 5.39 7.58 -3.21
C GLY A 144 4.19 8.51 -3.00
N CYS A 145 4.46 9.75 -2.65
CA CYS A 145 3.39 10.74 -2.51
C CYS A 145 2.62 10.90 -3.82
N SER A 146 1.30 10.79 -3.75
CA SER A 146 0.40 10.84 -4.92
C SER A 146 0.44 12.17 -5.68
N VAL A 147 1.01 13.22 -5.09
CA VAL A 147 1.11 14.57 -5.68
C VAL A 147 2.56 14.94 -5.97
N SER A 148 3.46 14.87 -4.98
CA SER A 148 4.85 15.33 -5.10
C SER A 148 5.82 14.26 -5.59
N GLY A 149 5.41 12.98 -5.58
CA GLY A 149 6.31 11.85 -5.89
C GLY A 149 7.36 11.57 -4.81
N CYS A 150 7.30 12.21 -3.63
CA CYS A 150 8.23 11.95 -2.52
C CYS A 150 8.17 10.47 -2.13
N THR A 151 9.33 9.79 -2.14
CA THR A 151 9.45 8.35 -1.84
C THR A 151 9.84 8.04 -0.40
N LEU A 152 9.94 9.05 0.47
CA LEU A 152 10.26 8.86 1.90
C LEU A 152 9.03 8.33 2.65
N LEU A 153 8.71 7.06 2.45
CA LEU A 153 7.49 6.39 2.93
C LEU A 153 7.19 6.60 4.42
N PRO A 154 8.18 6.64 5.36
CA PRO A 154 7.88 6.84 6.78
C PRO A 154 7.17 8.16 7.12
N VAL A 155 7.31 9.20 6.30
CA VAL A 155 6.66 10.50 6.54
C VAL A 155 5.34 10.65 5.79
N LEU A 156 5.02 9.73 4.88
CA LEU A 156 3.79 9.82 4.11
C LEU A 156 2.59 9.30 4.91
N VAL A 157 1.44 9.93 4.70
CA VAL A 157 0.18 9.60 5.36
C VAL A 157 -0.75 8.90 4.37
N ALA A 158 -1.36 7.81 4.82
CA ALA A 158 -2.41 7.11 4.08
C ALA A 158 -3.75 7.82 4.36
N SER A 159 -4.19 8.65 3.42
CA SER A 159 -5.36 9.52 3.56
C SER A 159 -6.55 8.95 2.79
N HIS A 160 -7.72 8.83 3.43
CA HIS A 160 -8.95 8.43 2.74
C HIS A 160 -9.55 9.62 1.98
N ILE A 161 -9.99 9.39 0.74
CA ILE A 161 -10.70 10.39 -0.06
C ILE A 161 -12.12 10.55 0.46
N LYS A 162 -12.91 9.47 0.48
CA LYS A 162 -14.19 9.43 1.18
C LYS A 162 -13.92 9.03 2.62
N PRO A 163 -14.28 9.85 3.62
CA PRO A 163 -13.92 9.62 5.01
C PRO A 163 -14.35 8.23 5.51
N TRP A 164 -13.52 7.66 6.38
CA TRP A 164 -13.72 6.35 6.96
C TRP A 164 -15.11 6.12 7.56
N ASN A 165 -15.60 7.09 8.33
CA ASN A 165 -16.85 6.98 9.08
C ASN A 165 -18.10 6.89 8.21
N VAL A 166 -18.00 7.25 6.93
CA VAL A 166 -19.09 7.19 5.94
C VAL A 166 -18.83 6.16 4.83
N SER A 167 -17.72 5.44 4.93
CA SER A 167 -17.34 4.37 4.00
C SER A 167 -17.77 3.01 4.54
N ASP A 168 -18.21 2.12 3.65
CA ASP A 168 -18.41 0.70 3.98
C ASP A 168 -17.05 -0.06 4.03
N ASN A 169 -17.08 -1.34 4.40
CA ASN A 169 -15.87 -2.13 4.62
C ASN A 169 -15.03 -2.34 3.35
N GLU A 170 -15.65 -2.43 2.18
CA GLU A 170 -14.95 -2.53 0.91
C GLU A 170 -14.27 -1.20 0.57
N GLN A 171 -15.01 -0.09 0.67
CA GLN A 171 -14.51 1.26 0.42
C GLN A 171 -13.36 1.65 1.36
N ARG A 172 -13.39 1.18 2.61
CA ARG A 172 -12.35 1.42 3.62
C ARG A 172 -11.00 0.81 3.25
N LEU A 173 -11.01 -0.28 2.51
CA LEU A 173 -9.79 -0.99 2.09
C LEU A 173 -9.47 -0.80 0.60
N ASP A 174 -10.31 -0.08 -0.14
CA ASP A 174 -10.13 0.18 -1.56
C ASP A 174 -8.97 1.18 -1.77
N PRO A 175 -7.87 0.82 -2.45
CA PRO A 175 -6.76 1.74 -2.71
C PRO A 175 -7.18 2.95 -3.55
N PHE A 176 -8.25 2.86 -4.35
CA PHE A 176 -8.81 3.98 -5.07
C PHE A 176 -9.57 4.97 -4.17
N ASN A 177 -9.94 4.57 -2.95
CA ASN A 177 -10.43 5.46 -1.90
C ASN A 177 -9.30 6.10 -1.11
N GLY A 178 -8.08 6.17 -1.64
CA GLY A 178 -6.97 6.67 -0.87
C GLY A 178 -5.89 7.38 -1.66
N LEU A 179 -5.28 8.33 -0.97
CA LEU A 179 -4.11 9.08 -1.42
C LEU A 179 -2.95 8.84 -0.44
N LEU A 180 -1.74 8.69 -0.95
CA LEU A 180 -0.55 8.68 -0.13
C LEU A 180 0.04 10.10 -0.16
N LEU A 181 -0.04 10.84 0.93
CA LEU A 181 0.22 12.28 0.95
C LEU A 181 1.37 12.65 1.91
N GLN A 182 2.06 13.75 1.59
CA GLN A 182 2.89 14.44 2.58
C GLN A 182 2.02 15.05 3.68
N PRO A 183 2.51 15.21 4.92
CA PRO A 183 1.69 15.64 6.07
C PRO A 183 0.96 16.97 5.88
N ASN A 184 1.56 17.93 5.18
CA ASN A 184 0.92 19.21 4.85
C ASN A 184 -0.24 19.05 3.87
N LEU A 185 -0.04 18.24 2.81
CA LEU A 185 -1.08 17.93 1.83
C LEU A 185 -2.22 17.13 2.45
N ASP A 186 -1.88 16.11 3.25
CA ASP A 186 -2.86 15.31 4.00
C ASP A 186 -3.73 16.21 4.88
N LYS A 187 -3.11 17.08 5.68
CA LYS A 187 -3.85 17.94 6.60
C LYS A 187 -4.77 18.93 5.88
N LEU A 188 -4.31 19.49 4.75
CA LEU A 188 -5.13 20.40 3.94
C LEU A 188 -6.30 19.66 3.27
N PHE A 189 -6.05 18.44 2.79
CA PHE A 189 -7.06 17.60 2.17
C PHE A 189 -8.11 17.14 3.20
N ASP A 190 -7.67 16.57 4.33
CA ASP A 190 -8.54 16.12 5.42
C ASP A 190 -9.44 17.26 5.99
N ARG A 191 -8.91 18.49 5.99
CA ARG A 191 -9.64 19.67 6.42
C ARG A 191 -10.44 20.37 5.32
N GLY A 192 -10.44 19.84 4.11
CA GLY A 192 -11.18 20.38 2.98
C GLY A 192 -10.63 21.69 2.40
N TYR A 193 -9.41 22.09 2.74
CA TYR A 193 -8.75 23.26 2.13
C TYR A 193 -8.26 23.00 0.71
N ILE A 194 -8.03 21.74 0.37
CA ILE A 194 -7.74 21.31 -1.00
C ILE A 194 -8.60 20.10 -1.34
N THR A 195 -8.83 19.92 -2.63
CA THR A 195 -9.39 18.70 -3.24
C THR A 195 -8.76 18.49 -4.60
N PHE A 196 -9.20 17.46 -5.33
CA PHE A 196 -8.78 17.22 -6.72
C PHE A 196 -10.03 17.15 -7.60
N ASP A 197 -9.93 17.70 -8.82
CA ASP A 197 -11.00 17.62 -9.80
C ASP A 197 -11.10 16.24 -10.46
N MET A 198 -12.06 16.07 -11.39
CA MET A 198 -12.29 14.80 -12.10
C MET A 198 -11.20 14.47 -13.15
N GLN A 199 -10.17 15.29 -13.25
CA GLN A 199 -8.96 15.08 -14.04
C GLN A 199 -7.73 14.90 -13.15
N GLY A 200 -7.91 14.96 -11.82
CA GLY A 200 -6.85 14.83 -10.84
C GLY A 200 -6.08 16.13 -10.56
N ASN A 201 -6.49 17.27 -11.07
CA ASN A 201 -5.84 18.55 -10.77
C ASN A 201 -6.28 19.08 -9.41
N ILE A 202 -5.34 19.72 -8.69
CA ILE A 202 -5.63 20.30 -7.38
C ILE A 202 -6.62 21.47 -7.49
N THR A 203 -7.56 21.51 -6.57
CA THR A 203 -8.46 22.64 -6.36
C THR A 203 -8.27 23.16 -4.96
N CYS A 204 -7.97 24.45 -4.81
CA CYS A 204 -7.76 25.08 -3.52
C CYS A 204 -8.99 25.87 -3.10
N SER A 205 -9.36 25.77 -1.83
CA SER A 205 -10.38 26.60 -1.21
C SER A 205 -10.00 28.08 -1.29
N ARG A 206 -11.01 28.95 -1.38
CA ARG A 206 -10.85 30.41 -1.29
C ARG A 206 -10.32 30.84 0.10
N LEU A 207 -10.55 30.04 1.12
CA LEU A 207 -10.06 30.26 2.48
C LEU A 207 -8.55 29.99 2.63
N LEU A 208 -7.93 29.28 1.68
CA LEU A 208 -6.49 29.06 1.66
C LEU A 208 -5.82 30.20 0.87
N GLU A 209 -5.36 31.22 1.59
CA GLU A 209 -4.77 32.43 1.01
C GLU A 209 -3.45 32.16 0.26
N LYS A 210 -3.07 33.07 -0.66
CA LYS A 210 -1.85 32.90 -1.47
C LYS A 210 -0.58 32.80 -0.62
N GLY A 211 -0.52 33.55 0.50
CA GLY A 211 0.61 33.51 1.43
C GLY A 211 0.78 32.14 2.08
N ASP A 212 -0.33 31.57 2.56
CA ASP A 212 -0.36 30.26 3.17
C ASP A 212 -0.04 29.15 2.17
N ARG A 213 -0.59 29.22 0.94
CA ARG A 213 -0.25 28.29 -0.15
C ARG A 213 1.26 28.24 -0.37
N LYS A 214 1.90 29.40 -0.51
CA LYS A 214 3.34 29.51 -0.71
C LYS A 214 4.12 28.93 0.47
N SER A 215 3.72 29.25 1.69
CA SER A 215 4.38 28.77 2.92
C SER A 215 4.26 27.25 3.10
N LEU A 216 3.13 26.68 2.67
CA LEU A 216 2.84 25.24 2.72
C LEU A 216 3.33 24.49 1.48
N GLY A 217 3.94 25.19 0.52
CA GLY A 217 4.44 24.59 -0.72
C GLY A 217 3.32 24.12 -1.67
N ILE A 218 2.15 24.78 -1.65
CA ILE A 218 1.02 24.42 -2.52
C ILE A 218 1.06 25.26 -3.79
N ASP A 219 1.08 24.57 -4.92
CA ASP A 219 1.02 25.16 -6.26
C ASP A 219 -0.29 24.73 -6.97
N ASN A 220 -0.90 25.67 -7.70
CA ASN A 220 -2.11 25.38 -8.47
C ASN A 220 -1.88 24.41 -9.66
N ASN A 221 -0.63 24.15 -10.04
CA ASN A 221 -0.28 23.17 -11.07
C ASN A 221 -0.12 21.74 -10.51
N MET A 222 -0.26 21.56 -9.21
CA MET A 222 -0.21 20.23 -8.59
C MET A 222 -1.35 19.37 -9.09
N HIS A 223 -1.06 18.10 -9.31
CA HIS A 223 -2.05 17.11 -9.74
C HIS A 223 -1.67 15.72 -9.19
N LEU A 224 -2.61 14.81 -9.23
CA LEU A 224 -2.36 13.41 -8.93
C LEU A 224 -1.47 12.80 -10.03
N LEU A 225 -0.34 12.21 -9.63
CA LEU A 225 0.62 11.60 -10.56
C LEU A 225 0.08 10.38 -11.29
N LYS A 226 -0.94 9.75 -10.70
CA LYS A 226 -1.75 8.68 -11.31
C LYS A 226 -3.21 9.02 -11.07
N PHE A 227 -4.04 8.81 -12.07
CA PHE A 227 -5.47 9.02 -11.95
C PHE A 227 -6.21 7.88 -12.67
N ASP A 228 -7.08 7.22 -11.95
CA ASP A 228 -7.93 6.13 -12.44
C ASP A 228 -9.40 6.51 -12.27
N ASP A 229 -10.27 6.01 -13.17
CA ASP A 229 -11.70 6.30 -13.11
C ASP A 229 -12.34 5.84 -11.78
N ASN A 230 -11.78 4.83 -11.14
CA ASN A 230 -12.23 4.35 -9.83
C ASN A 230 -12.05 5.38 -8.69
N HIS A 231 -11.16 6.37 -8.83
CA HIS A 231 -11.06 7.48 -7.87
C HIS A 231 -12.25 8.43 -7.94
N LYS A 232 -12.88 8.57 -9.11
CA LYS A 232 -13.90 9.61 -9.38
C LYS A 232 -15.04 9.59 -8.37
N LYS A 233 -15.61 8.43 -8.10
CA LYS A 233 -16.70 8.26 -7.13
C LYS A 233 -16.37 8.78 -5.74
N TYR A 234 -15.12 8.63 -5.32
CA TYR A 234 -14.63 9.09 -4.02
C TYR A 234 -14.30 10.58 -4.01
N LEU A 235 -13.68 11.08 -5.08
CA LEU A 235 -13.39 12.50 -5.24
C LEU A 235 -14.67 13.33 -5.36
N GLU A 236 -15.67 12.83 -6.07
CA GLU A 236 -16.99 13.44 -6.15
C GLU A 236 -17.62 13.58 -4.75
N TYR A 237 -17.52 12.52 -3.93
CA TYR A 237 -17.95 12.61 -2.55
C TYR A 237 -17.17 13.66 -1.75
N HIS A 238 -15.84 13.69 -1.88
CA HIS A 238 -14.99 14.65 -1.17
C HIS A 238 -15.29 16.10 -1.57
N GLN A 239 -15.45 16.35 -2.86
CA GLN A 239 -15.83 17.67 -3.38
C GLN A 239 -17.18 18.14 -2.84
N GLY A 240 -18.17 17.26 -2.79
CA GLY A 240 -19.52 17.63 -2.37
C GLY A 240 -19.73 17.70 -0.85
N ASN A 241 -18.90 17.02 -0.04
CA ASN A 241 -19.18 16.84 1.39
C ASN A 241 -18.02 17.24 2.32
N CYS A 242 -16.79 17.30 1.81
CA CYS A 242 -15.61 17.59 2.63
C CYS A 242 -14.94 18.90 2.25
N PHE A 243 -14.93 19.24 0.96
CA PHE A 243 -14.26 20.44 0.46
C PHE A 243 -15.02 21.70 0.85
N ILE A 244 -14.30 22.68 1.38
CA ILE A 244 -14.81 24.00 1.76
C ILE A 244 -14.43 25.03 0.67
N GLY A 245 -15.22 25.02 -0.42
CA GLY A 245 -15.01 25.85 -1.61
C GLY A 245 -15.29 27.33 -1.42
#